data_4f7a8f10681790943b7dac057b7ca227
#
_entry.id   4f7a8f10681790943b7dac057b7ca227
#
_cell.length_a   1.000
_cell.length_b   1.000
_cell.length_c   1.000
_cell.angle_alpha   90.00
_cell.angle_beta   90.00
_cell.angle_gamma   90.00
#
_symmetry.space_group_name_H-M   'P 1'
#
loop_
_entity.id
_entity.type
_entity.pdbx_description
1 polymer ?
#
loop_
_entity_poly.entity_id
_entity_poly.type
_entity_poly.pdbx_seq_one_letter_code
_entity_poly.pdbx_strand_id
1 'polypeptide(L)'
;MTATKYTRVLLKLSGEAFSGKGEYGIDASTLTKVAKQIKQVIGMGVGVGIVVGGGNIWRGTKAAKDGIDRVTADYAGMLATVINALALQDALEKEGVTTRTQSAINIQQVAEPYIRRRAIRHLEKGRAVIFAAGTGNPYMTTDTAASLRAIEIEAEVLLMTKNNVDGIYNADPLKNPNAKKFDRLTHLKALNMRLKVMDATALSLCLENKLPIIVFDLQAPRSIERAVIGEPIGTIVSSEKENG
;
A
#
# COMPACT_ATOMS: atom_id res chain seq x y z
N MET A 1 -16.11 -20.64 7.51
CA MET A 1 -15.19 -19.55 7.19
C MET A 1 -15.09 -19.47 5.68
N THR A 2 -15.23 -18.30 5.08
CA THR A 2 -15.04 -18.12 3.64
C THR A 2 -13.57 -18.39 3.32
N ALA A 3 -13.27 -19.25 2.34
CA ALA A 3 -11.89 -19.56 1.95
C ALA A 3 -11.23 -18.30 1.39
N THR A 4 -10.02 -17.97 1.84
CA THR A 4 -9.22 -16.88 1.30
C THR A 4 -8.45 -17.35 0.08
N LYS A 5 -8.36 -16.50 -0.94
CA LYS A 5 -7.53 -16.75 -2.14
C LYS A 5 -6.05 -16.59 -1.84
N TYR A 6 -5.72 -15.70 -0.89
CA TYR A 6 -4.35 -15.35 -0.52
C TYR A 6 -4.12 -15.60 0.96
N THR A 7 -2.95 -16.11 1.29
CA THR A 7 -2.52 -16.39 2.68
C THR A 7 -1.60 -15.31 3.23
N ARG A 8 -0.92 -14.56 2.34
CA ARG A 8 -0.05 -13.43 2.69
C ARG A 8 -0.17 -12.34 1.66
N VAL A 9 -0.47 -11.12 2.12
CA VAL A 9 -0.66 -9.95 1.27
C VAL A 9 0.20 -8.78 1.74
N LEU A 10 0.57 -7.90 0.81
CA LEU A 10 1.03 -6.57 1.14
C LEU A 10 -0.05 -5.56 0.79
N LEU A 11 -0.47 -4.78 1.77
CA LEU A 11 -1.43 -3.67 1.61
C LEU A 11 -0.67 -2.35 1.53
N LYS A 12 -0.81 -1.62 0.43
CA LYS A 12 -0.27 -0.26 0.29
C LYS A 12 -1.39 0.76 0.51
N LEU A 13 -1.20 1.60 1.51
CA LEU A 13 -2.07 2.72 1.84
C LEU A 13 -1.40 4.04 1.46
N SER A 14 -2.08 4.90 0.70
CA SER A 14 -1.60 6.26 0.45
C SER A 14 -1.73 7.11 1.72
N GLY A 15 -0.90 8.16 1.89
CA GLY A 15 -1.07 9.08 3.01
C GLY A 15 -2.47 9.70 3.07
N GLU A 16 -3.07 9.98 1.93
CA GLU A 16 -4.43 10.51 1.82
C GLU A 16 -5.51 9.56 2.39
N ALA A 17 -5.21 8.26 2.51
CA ALA A 17 -6.09 7.31 3.18
C ALA A 17 -6.25 7.59 4.69
N PHE A 18 -5.41 8.45 5.27
CA PHE A 18 -5.41 8.79 6.68
C PHE A 18 -6.01 10.17 6.99
N SER A 19 -6.16 11.06 6.01
CA SER A 19 -6.61 12.44 6.24
C SER A 19 -8.13 12.62 6.31
N GLY A 20 -8.91 11.56 6.08
CA GLY A 20 -10.37 11.64 6.07
C GLY A 20 -10.89 12.59 5.00
N LYS A 21 -11.76 13.53 5.39
CA LYS A 21 -12.28 14.58 4.50
C LYS A 21 -11.32 15.76 4.34
N GLY A 22 -10.26 15.82 5.16
CA GLY A 22 -9.23 16.85 5.09
C GLY A 22 -8.14 16.50 4.08
N GLU A 23 -7.42 17.52 3.61
CA GLU A 23 -6.25 17.31 2.73
C GLU A 23 -4.95 17.06 3.52
N TYR A 24 -4.94 17.33 4.83
CA TYR A 24 -3.76 17.32 5.68
C TYR A 24 -4.02 16.65 7.02
N GLY A 25 -2.98 16.02 7.57
CA GLY A 25 -3.02 15.42 8.90
C GLY A 25 -3.59 14.00 8.95
N ILE A 26 -4.00 13.59 10.13
CA ILE A 26 -4.50 12.24 10.43
C ILE A 26 -5.86 12.35 11.09
N ASP A 27 -6.85 11.65 10.53
CA ASP A 27 -8.20 11.53 11.08
C ASP A 27 -8.36 10.18 11.82
N ALA A 28 -8.61 10.25 13.12
CA ALA A 28 -8.71 9.07 13.98
C ALA A 28 -9.88 8.14 13.58
N SER A 29 -10.99 8.71 13.10
CA SER A 29 -12.16 7.92 12.69
C SER A 29 -11.88 7.11 11.43
N THR A 30 -11.15 7.70 10.49
CA THR A 30 -10.69 7.04 9.27
C THR A 30 -9.69 5.93 9.58
N LEU A 31 -8.73 6.18 10.46
CA LEU A 31 -7.79 5.14 10.93
C LEU A 31 -8.51 3.96 11.56
N THR A 32 -9.49 4.22 12.41
CA THR A 32 -10.28 3.15 13.06
C THR A 32 -11.02 2.29 12.02
N LYS A 33 -11.58 2.90 10.97
CA LYS A 33 -12.25 2.15 9.88
C LYS A 33 -11.26 1.25 9.13
N VAL A 34 -10.07 1.77 8.81
CA VAL A 34 -9.01 0.99 8.15
C VAL A 34 -8.53 -0.14 9.05
N ALA A 35 -8.28 0.14 10.33
CA ALA A 35 -7.85 -0.86 11.31
C ALA A 35 -8.86 -2.01 11.46
N LYS A 36 -10.16 -1.72 11.47
CA LYS A 36 -11.22 -2.73 11.50
C LYS A 36 -11.22 -3.64 10.27
N GLN A 37 -11.04 -3.09 9.07
CA GLN A 37 -10.93 -3.90 7.85
C GLN A 37 -9.70 -4.81 7.89
N ILE A 38 -8.54 -4.29 8.33
CA ILE A 38 -7.30 -5.08 8.47
C ILE A 38 -7.48 -6.19 9.52
N LYS A 39 -8.08 -5.88 10.68
CA LYS A 39 -8.42 -6.87 11.71
C LYS A 39 -9.24 -8.03 11.17
N GLN A 40 -10.26 -7.76 10.36
CA GLN A 40 -11.11 -8.77 9.74
C GLN A 40 -10.28 -9.74 8.89
N VAL A 41 -9.40 -9.21 8.04
CA VAL A 41 -8.53 -10.01 7.16
C VAL A 41 -7.52 -10.85 7.96
N ILE A 42 -6.91 -10.29 9.00
CA ILE A 42 -6.01 -11.05 9.90
C ILE A 42 -6.80 -12.15 10.63
N GLY A 43 -8.04 -11.87 11.06
CA GLY A 43 -8.94 -12.86 11.67
C GLY A 43 -9.32 -14.03 10.76
N MET A 44 -9.15 -13.86 9.44
CA MET A 44 -9.31 -14.94 8.45
C MET A 44 -8.04 -15.80 8.27
N GLY A 45 -6.98 -15.52 9.05
CA GLY A 45 -5.70 -16.24 8.99
C GLY A 45 -4.72 -15.71 7.94
N VAL A 46 -4.95 -14.50 7.38
CA VAL A 46 -4.08 -13.91 6.36
C VAL A 46 -2.98 -13.08 7.01
N GLY A 47 -1.74 -13.31 6.62
CA GLY A 47 -0.60 -12.49 6.99
C GLY A 47 -0.64 -11.13 6.25
N VAL A 48 -0.68 -10.02 6.99
CA VAL A 48 -0.80 -8.68 6.40
C VAL A 48 0.42 -7.83 6.68
N GLY A 49 1.24 -7.58 5.62
CA GLY A 49 2.23 -6.53 5.59
C GLY A 49 1.59 -5.23 5.09
N ILE A 50 2.00 -4.09 5.63
CA ILE A 50 1.40 -2.79 5.30
C ILE A 50 2.49 -1.78 4.99
N VAL A 51 2.41 -1.12 3.85
CA VAL A 51 3.24 0.04 3.51
C VAL A 51 2.38 1.29 3.50
N VAL A 52 2.83 2.33 4.20
CA VAL A 52 2.09 3.59 4.33
C VAL A 52 2.81 4.73 3.61
N GLY A 53 2.06 5.57 2.92
CA GLY A 53 2.56 6.83 2.37
C GLY A 53 2.58 7.97 3.40
N GLY A 54 3.25 9.08 3.07
CA GLY A 54 3.37 10.26 3.93
C GLY A 54 2.71 11.53 3.36
N GLY A 55 2.02 11.42 2.21
CA GLY A 55 1.54 12.58 1.43
C GLY A 55 0.51 13.48 2.10
N ASN A 56 -0.17 13.00 3.15
CA ASN A 56 -1.06 13.78 4.01
C ASN A 56 -0.34 14.68 5.02
N ILE A 57 0.96 14.46 5.24
CA ILE A 57 1.79 15.25 6.17
C ILE A 57 2.85 16.02 5.41
N TRP A 58 3.52 15.37 4.44
CA TRP A 58 4.60 15.97 3.69
C TRP A 58 4.64 15.46 2.24
N ARG A 59 4.65 16.40 1.29
CA ARG A 59 4.77 16.09 -0.15
C ARG A 59 6.14 16.51 -0.66
N GLY A 60 7.10 15.57 -0.67
CA GLY A 60 8.50 15.85 -1.05
C GLY A 60 8.64 16.47 -2.44
N THR A 61 7.85 16.05 -3.43
CA THR A 61 7.85 16.63 -4.78
C THR A 61 7.40 18.08 -4.82
N LYS A 62 6.46 18.49 -3.95
CA LYS A 62 6.05 19.89 -3.80
C LYS A 62 7.16 20.68 -3.11
N ALA A 63 7.68 20.18 -2.00
CA ALA A 63 8.74 20.82 -1.24
C ALA A 63 10.01 21.05 -2.10
N ALA A 64 10.36 20.08 -2.95
CA ALA A 64 11.49 20.24 -3.87
C ALA A 64 11.23 21.33 -4.95
N LYS A 65 9.99 21.48 -5.42
CA LYS A 65 9.62 22.60 -6.33
C LYS A 65 9.67 23.96 -5.64
N ASP A 66 9.40 23.99 -4.33
CA ASP A 66 9.44 25.19 -3.50
C ASP A 66 10.88 25.53 -3.02
N GLY A 67 11.91 24.82 -3.55
CA GLY A 67 13.33 25.13 -3.34
C GLY A 67 14.05 24.31 -2.26
N ILE A 68 13.37 23.34 -1.64
CA ILE A 68 14.04 22.43 -0.70
C ILE A 68 14.85 21.39 -1.50
N ASP A 69 16.06 21.08 -1.05
CA ASP A 69 16.86 20.03 -1.64
C ASP A 69 16.06 18.72 -1.74
N ARG A 70 16.15 18.05 -2.88
CA ARG A 70 15.35 16.85 -3.17
C ARG A 70 15.59 15.72 -2.17
N VAL A 71 16.85 15.49 -1.79
CA VAL A 71 17.21 14.42 -0.83
C VAL A 71 16.63 14.73 0.54
N THR A 72 16.76 15.99 0.99
CA THR A 72 16.18 16.48 2.25
C THR A 72 14.67 16.35 2.25
N ALA A 73 14.01 16.73 1.15
CA ALA A 73 12.56 16.63 1.01
C ALA A 73 12.06 15.16 1.05
N ASP A 74 12.81 14.23 0.46
CA ASP A 74 12.50 12.82 0.47
C ASP A 74 12.69 12.20 1.87
N TYR A 75 13.75 12.57 2.62
CA TYR A 75 13.90 12.14 4.02
C TYR A 75 12.78 12.67 4.92
N ALA A 76 12.37 13.92 4.76
CA ALA A 76 11.21 14.45 5.47
C ALA A 76 9.93 13.66 5.13
N GLY A 77 9.75 13.24 3.88
CA GLY A 77 8.68 12.34 3.45
C GLY A 77 8.76 10.97 4.10
N MET A 78 9.96 10.40 4.27
CA MET A 78 10.14 9.14 5.00
C MET A 78 9.73 9.28 6.47
N LEU A 79 10.10 10.36 7.14
CA LEU A 79 9.67 10.63 8.53
C LEU A 79 8.15 10.82 8.61
N ALA A 80 7.52 11.44 7.64
CA ALA A 80 6.06 11.55 7.55
C ALA A 80 5.38 10.17 7.49
N THR A 81 5.97 9.19 6.78
CA THR A 81 5.45 7.82 6.80
C THR A 81 5.58 7.15 8.17
N VAL A 82 6.63 7.49 8.94
CA VAL A 82 6.79 6.97 10.30
C VAL A 82 5.67 7.47 11.22
N ILE A 83 5.31 8.75 11.12
CA ILE A 83 4.17 9.30 11.88
C ILE A 83 2.89 8.55 11.57
N ASN A 84 2.58 8.33 10.27
CA ASN A 84 1.42 7.56 9.85
C ASN A 84 1.47 6.10 10.33
N ALA A 85 2.64 5.48 10.30
CA ALA A 85 2.83 4.10 10.76
C ALA A 85 2.54 3.95 12.26
N LEU A 86 3.02 4.88 13.08
CA LEU A 86 2.75 4.88 14.53
C LEU A 86 1.26 5.09 14.82
N ALA A 87 0.61 6.01 14.11
CA ALA A 87 -0.83 6.23 14.27
C ALA A 87 -1.66 5.00 13.85
N LEU A 88 -1.27 4.31 12.76
CA LEU A 88 -1.94 3.08 12.34
C LEU A 88 -1.67 1.94 13.32
N GLN A 89 -0.46 1.83 13.87
CA GLN A 89 -0.14 0.84 14.91
C GLN A 89 -1.05 1.02 16.12
N ASP A 90 -1.17 2.24 16.65
CA ASP A 90 -2.05 2.54 17.79
C ASP A 90 -3.51 2.15 17.49
N ALA A 91 -4.01 2.49 16.29
CA ALA A 91 -5.37 2.14 15.89
C ALA A 91 -5.58 0.62 15.78
N LEU A 92 -4.62 -0.13 15.25
CA LEU A 92 -4.67 -1.59 15.14
C LEU A 92 -4.61 -2.25 16.53
N GLU A 93 -3.73 -1.78 17.42
CA GLU A 93 -3.58 -2.30 18.77
C GLU A 93 -4.84 -2.03 19.62
N LYS A 94 -5.49 -0.88 19.46
CA LYS A 94 -6.81 -0.59 20.05
C LYS A 94 -7.92 -1.54 19.56
N GLU A 95 -7.83 -2.01 18.34
CA GLU A 95 -8.73 -3.03 17.82
C GLU A 95 -8.33 -4.46 18.23
N GLY A 96 -7.26 -4.65 19.00
CA GLY A 96 -6.78 -5.94 19.49
C GLY A 96 -5.85 -6.68 18.51
N VAL A 97 -5.33 -6.01 17.49
CA VAL A 97 -4.38 -6.58 16.53
C VAL A 97 -2.95 -6.34 17.01
N THR A 98 -2.23 -7.40 17.35
CA THR A 98 -0.79 -7.27 17.67
C THR A 98 -0.02 -6.77 16.45
N THR A 99 0.62 -5.61 16.56
CA THR A 99 1.26 -4.93 15.44
C THR A 99 2.75 -4.69 15.71
N ARG A 100 3.56 -4.67 14.65
CA ARG A 100 4.97 -4.26 14.69
C ARG A 100 5.27 -3.29 13.57
N THR A 101 5.81 -2.12 13.92
CA THR A 101 6.32 -1.16 12.94
C THR A 101 7.81 -1.40 12.75
N GLN A 102 8.22 -1.57 11.50
CA GLN A 102 9.63 -1.69 11.08
C GLN A 102 9.99 -0.54 10.15
N SER A 103 11.12 0.11 10.41
CA SER A 103 11.58 1.27 9.66
C SER A 103 12.82 0.97 8.82
N ALA A 104 12.82 1.47 7.58
CA ALA A 104 13.97 1.37 6.68
C ALA A 104 15.11 2.34 7.06
N ILE A 105 14.82 3.41 7.79
CA ILE A 105 15.82 4.29 8.42
C ILE A 105 15.89 4.01 9.92
N ASN A 106 17.07 4.23 10.51
CA ASN A 106 17.31 3.86 11.90
C ASN A 106 16.69 4.87 12.86
N ILE A 107 15.61 4.47 13.56
CA ILE A 107 14.86 5.25 14.57
C ILE A 107 14.42 4.33 15.71
N GLN A 108 15.36 3.65 16.32
CA GLN A 108 15.16 2.52 17.24
C GLN A 108 14.25 2.83 18.43
N GLN A 109 14.12 4.09 18.83
CA GLN A 109 13.24 4.49 19.95
C GLN A 109 11.75 4.33 19.62
N VAL A 110 11.36 4.31 18.34
CA VAL A 110 9.95 4.34 17.93
C VAL A 110 9.55 3.19 16.99
N ALA A 111 10.51 2.57 16.31
CA ALA A 111 10.25 1.46 15.38
C ALA A 111 11.43 0.49 15.35
N GLU A 112 11.14 -0.79 15.10
CA GLU A 112 12.19 -1.79 14.88
C GLU A 112 12.95 -1.49 13.58
N PRO A 113 14.27 -1.74 13.51
CA PRO A 113 14.97 -1.77 12.22
C PRO A 113 14.36 -2.83 11.31
N TYR A 114 14.16 -2.50 10.04
CA TYR A 114 13.67 -3.46 9.07
C TYR A 114 14.67 -4.60 8.86
N ILE A 115 14.24 -5.81 9.14
CA ILE A 115 14.97 -7.05 8.85
C ILE A 115 13.97 -8.03 8.25
N ARG A 116 14.18 -8.44 6.98
CA ARG A 116 13.28 -9.33 6.22
C ARG A 116 12.83 -10.55 7.04
N ARG A 117 13.76 -11.30 7.60
CA ARG A 117 13.44 -12.51 8.38
C ARG A 117 12.59 -12.21 9.63
N ARG A 118 12.80 -11.07 10.26
CA ARG A 118 11.99 -10.64 11.41
C ARG A 118 10.58 -10.29 10.99
N ALA A 119 10.40 -9.61 9.85
CA ALA A 119 9.10 -9.29 9.28
C ALA A 119 8.30 -10.57 8.98
N ILE A 120 8.90 -11.54 8.28
CA ILE A 120 8.27 -12.84 7.99
C ILE A 120 7.85 -13.54 9.29
N ARG A 121 8.74 -13.62 10.30
CA ARG A 121 8.43 -14.24 11.57
C ARG A 121 7.29 -13.55 12.34
N HIS A 122 7.13 -12.23 12.18
CA HIS A 122 5.97 -11.54 12.76
C HIS A 122 4.67 -11.94 12.05
N LEU A 123 4.67 -11.99 10.71
CA LEU A 123 3.52 -12.41 9.92
C LEU A 123 3.11 -13.85 10.25
N GLU A 124 4.07 -14.77 10.35
CA GLU A 124 3.84 -16.17 10.76
C GLU A 124 3.21 -16.30 12.15
N LYS A 125 3.43 -15.34 13.04
CA LYS A 125 2.82 -15.26 14.36
C LYS A 125 1.46 -14.55 14.37
N GLY A 126 0.86 -14.30 13.20
CA GLY A 126 -0.42 -13.60 13.08
C GLY A 126 -0.38 -12.12 13.47
N ARG A 127 0.80 -11.48 13.44
CA ARG A 127 0.97 -10.05 13.72
C ARG A 127 0.86 -9.24 12.44
N ALA A 128 0.27 -8.05 12.49
CA ALA A 128 0.42 -7.06 11.44
C ALA A 128 1.85 -6.50 11.44
N VAL A 129 2.41 -6.27 10.25
CA VAL A 129 3.72 -5.60 10.12
C VAL A 129 3.57 -4.35 9.28
N ILE A 130 3.90 -3.19 9.85
CA ILE A 130 3.87 -1.91 9.13
C ILE A 130 5.30 -1.54 8.75
N PHE A 131 5.52 -1.30 7.45
CA PHE A 131 6.80 -0.86 6.90
C PHE A 131 6.80 0.65 6.72
N ALA A 132 7.61 1.34 7.51
CA ALA A 132 7.79 2.77 7.49
C ALA A 132 9.09 3.19 6.80
N ALA A 133 9.22 4.47 6.49
CA ALA A 133 10.36 5.10 5.83
C ALA A 133 10.65 4.56 4.40
N GLY A 134 9.64 4.01 3.75
CA GLY A 134 9.75 3.57 2.36
C GLY A 134 10.85 2.54 2.13
N THR A 135 11.76 2.81 1.19
CA THR A 135 12.97 2.01 0.95
C THR A 135 14.16 2.43 1.82
N GLY A 136 14.08 3.59 2.48
CA GLY A 136 15.23 4.23 3.14
C GLY A 136 16.12 5.04 2.20
N ASN A 137 15.84 5.05 0.90
CA ASN A 137 16.62 5.72 -0.12
C ASN A 137 15.84 6.87 -0.75
N PRO A 138 16.43 8.08 -0.87
CA PRO A 138 15.87 9.18 -1.65
C PRO A 138 15.60 8.76 -3.11
N TYR A 139 14.79 9.53 -3.82
CA TYR A 139 14.34 9.31 -5.21
C TYR A 139 13.42 8.10 -5.42
N MET A 140 13.17 7.29 -4.38
CA MET A 140 12.24 6.17 -4.44
C MET A 140 10.86 6.55 -3.90
N THR A 141 9.82 5.98 -4.50
CA THR A 141 8.44 6.25 -4.08
C THR A 141 7.93 5.23 -3.06
N THR A 142 6.78 5.52 -2.48
CA THR A 142 6.06 4.54 -1.65
C THR A 142 5.58 3.32 -2.47
N ASP A 143 5.33 3.49 -3.78
CA ASP A 143 4.94 2.39 -4.65
C ASP A 143 6.11 1.43 -4.88
N THR A 144 7.31 1.98 -5.11
CA THR A 144 8.56 1.19 -5.19
C THR A 144 8.80 0.44 -3.88
N ALA A 145 8.63 1.11 -2.73
CA ALA A 145 8.75 0.46 -1.42
C ALA A 145 7.75 -0.68 -1.24
N ALA A 146 6.49 -0.47 -1.63
CA ALA A 146 5.45 -1.49 -1.53
C ALA A 146 5.76 -2.72 -2.38
N SER A 147 6.21 -2.54 -3.63
CA SER A 147 6.62 -3.63 -4.50
C SER A 147 7.80 -4.40 -3.91
N LEU A 148 8.84 -3.70 -3.44
CA LEU A 148 10.01 -4.31 -2.84
C LEU A 148 9.64 -5.12 -1.57
N ARG A 149 8.89 -4.52 -0.65
CA ARG A 149 8.47 -5.21 0.59
C ARG A 149 7.57 -6.41 0.31
N ALA A 150 6.67 -6.32 -0.68
CA ALA A 150 5.82 -7.45 -1.07
C ALA A 150 6.66 -8.66 -1.51
N ILE A 151 7.66 -8.43 -2.36
CA ILE A 151 8.58 -9.47 -2.82
C ILE A 151 9.39 -10.04 -1.65
N GLU A 152 9.95 -9.18 -0.82
CA GLU A 152 10.80 -9.58 0.30
C GLU A 152 10.07 -10.42 1.35
N ILE A 153 8.79 -10.13 1.63
CA ILE A 153 8.00 -10.90 2.60
C ILE A 153 7.25 -12.07 1.94
N GLU A 154 7.48 -12.33 0.65
CA GLU A 154 6.82 -13.39 -0.10
C GLU A 154 5.29 -13.23 -0.11
N ALA A 155 4.81 -11.99 -0.31
CA ALA A 155 3.39 -11.74 -0.48
C ALA A 155 2.91 -12.29 -1.84
N GLU A 156 1.73 -12.90 -1.85
CA GLU A 156 1.12 -13.50 -3.04
C GLU A 156 0.46 -12.44 -3.93
N VAL A 157 0.19 -11.27 -3.37
CA VAL A 157 -0.43 -10.14 -4.07
C VAL A 157 -0.08 -8.81 -3.40
N LEU A 158 0.06 -7.77 -4.21
CA LEU A 158 0.16 -6.38 -3.78
C LEU A 158 -1.23 -5.73 -3.89
N LEU A 159 -1.83 -5.37 -2.78
CA LEU A 159 -3.09 -4.67 -2.67
C LEU A 159 -2.83 -3.16 -2.67
N MET A 160 -3.18 -2.48 -3.75
CA MET A 160 -3.01 -1.03 -3.91
C MET A 160 -4.34 -0.31 -3.73
N THR A 161 -4.45 0.47 -2.68
CA THR A 161 -5.64 1.27 -2.46
C THR A 161 -5.55 2.63 -3.16
N LYS A 162 -6.66 3.04 -3.75
CA LYS A 162 -6.91 4.39 -4.23
C LYS A 162 -8.04 5.02 -3.40
N ASN A 163 -8.15 6.33 -3.42
CA ASN A 163 -9.28 7.04 -2.87
C ASN A 163 -10.17 7.53 -4.01
N ASN A 164 -11.46 7.20 -3.96
CA ASN A 164 -12.47 7.62 -4.94
C ASN A 164 -12.24 7.13 -6.38
N VAL A 165 -11.38 6.15 -6.60
CA VAL A 165 -11.15 5.51 -7.90
C VAL A 165 -11.09 4.01 -7.70
N ASP A 166 -12.01 3.30 -8.30
CA ASP A 166 -12.24 1.87 -8.07
C ASP A 166 -11.42 0.93 -8.98
N GLY A 167 -10.32 1.44 -9.59
CA GLY A 167 -9.46 0.63 -10.45
C GLY A 167 -8.57 1.46 -11.36
N ILE A 168 -8.11 0.85 -12.46
CA ILE A 168 -7.29 1.48 -13.49
C ILE A 168 -8.16 1.77 -14.71
N TYR A 169 -8.03 2.98 -15.24
CA TYR A 169 -8.77 3.46 -16.41
C TYR A 169 -7.83 3.82 -17.54
N ASN A 170 -8.35 3.81 -18.79
CA ASN A 170 -7.61 4.25 -19.96
C ASN A 170 -7.39 5.77 -20.02
N ALA A 171 -8.13 6.54 -19.21
CA ALA A 171 -8.00 7.99 -19.02
C ALA A 171 -8.41 8.34 -17.58
N ASP A 172 -8.17 9.57 -17.15
CA ASP A 172 -8.58 10.04 -15.82
C ASP A 172 -10.13 10.10 -15.71
N PRO A 173 -10.78 9.24 -14.91
CA PRO A 173 -12.25 9.20 -14.84
C PRO A 173 -12.87 10.47 -14.24
N LEU A 174 -12.09 11.25 -13.46
CA LEU A 174 -12.55 12.52 -12.90
C LEU A 174 -12.59 13.65 -13.92
N LYS A 175 -11.85 13.49 -15.05
CA LYS A 175 -11.75 14.50 -16.11
C LYS A 175 -12.42 14.06 -17.40
N ASN A 176 -12.55 12.76 -17.62
CA ASN A 176 -13.12 12.19 -18.84
C ASN A 176 -14.25 11.23 -18.49
N PRO A 177 -15.51 11.62 -18.69
CA PRO A 177 -16.67 10.76 -18.42
C PRO A 177 -16.73 9.51 -19.31
N ASN A 178 -15.99 9.47 -20.42
CA ASN A 178 -15.87 8.30 -21.32
C ASN A 178 -14.71 7.38 -20.95
N ALA A 179 -14.03 7.63 -19.83
CA ALA A 179 -12.96 6.76 -19.36
C ALA A 179 -13.49 5.34 -19.06
N LYS A 180 -12.82 4.33 -19.62
CA LYS A 180 -13.19 2.93 -19.44
C LYS A 180 -12.25 2.27 -18.47
N LYS A 181 -12.84 1.61 -17.44
CA LYS A 181 -12.10 0.80 -16.47
C LYS A 181 -11.62 -0.47 -17.14
N PHE A 182 -10.44 -0.91 -16.75
CA PHE A 182 -9.93 -2.24 -17.06
C PHE A 182 -10.27 -3.19 -15.89
N ASP A 183 -10.84 -4.33 -16.19
CA ASP A 183 -11.00 -5.39 -15.18
C ASP A 183 -9.67 -6.09 -14.97
N ARG A 184 -8.92 -6.32 -16.06
CA ARG A 184 -7.59 -6.94 -16.04
C ARG A 184 -6.64 -6.27 -17.01
N LEU A 185 -5.35 -6.26 -16.63
CA LEU A 185 -4.24 -5.77 -17.45
C LEU A 185 -3.03 -6.67 -17.28
N THR A 186 -2.18 -6.77 -18.31
CA THR A 186 -0.82 -7.28 -18.07
C THR A 186 0.08 -6.15 -17.58
N HIS A 187 1.10 -6.48 -16.77
CA HIS A 187 2.12 -5.51 -16.36
C HIS A 187 2.73 -4.79 -17.55
N LEU A 188 3.07 -5.53 -18.61
CA LEU A 188 3.66 -4.98 -19.84
C LEU A 188 2.69 -3.99 -20.52
N LYS A 189 1.39 -4.32 -20.60
CA LYS A 189 0.40 -3.41 -21.18
C LYS A 189 0.27 -2.13 -20.35
N ALA A 190 0.26 -2.25 -19.01
CA ALA A 190 0.20 -1.09 -18.12
C ALA A 190 1.42 -0.17 -18.28
N LEU A 191 2.64 -0.74 -18.41
CA LEU A 191 3.88 -0.01 -18.71
C LEU A 191 3.83 0.70 -20.06
N ASN A 192 3.50 -0.04 -21.12
CA ASN A 192 3.48 0.49 -22.50
C ASN A 192 2.46 1.62 -22.67
N MET A 193 1.31 1.52 -22.01
CA MET A 193 0.27 2.56 -22.02
C MET A 193 0.57 3.72 -21.07
N ARG A 194 1.65 3.66 -20.28
CA ARG A 194 2.00 4.65 -19.25
C ARG A 194 0.83 4.99 -18.32
N LEU A 195 0.05 3.97 -17.97
CA LEU A 195 -1.10 4.15 -17.09
C LEU A 195 -0.62 4.54 -15.68
N LYS A 196 -1.35 5.45 -15.05
CA LYS A 196 -1.04 5.91 -13.68
C LYS A 196 -1.48 4.87 -12.61
N VAL A 197 -0.99 3.66 -12.74
CA VAL A 197 -1.17 2.58 -11.74
C VAL A 197 -0.30 2.86 -10.54
N MET A 198 1.00 2.87 -10.79
CA MET A 198 2.12 3.12 -9.89
C MET A 198 3.28 3.70 -10.72
N ASP A 199 4.39 4.03 -10.09
CA ASP A 199 5.58 4.43 -10.85
C ASP A 199 6.18 3.25 -11.65
N ALA A 200 6.95 3.59 -12.71
CA ALA A 200 7.49 2.59 -13.63
C ALA A 200 8.45 1.61 -12.94
N THR A 201 9.23 2.07 -11.96
CA THR A 201 10.17 1.23 -11.20
C THR A 201 9.42 0.17 -10.41
N ALA A 202 8.37 0.58 -9.70
CA ALA A 202 7.51 -0.32 -8.93
C ALA A 202 6.85 -1.37 -9.84
N LEU A 203 6.32 -0.92 -10.98
CA LEU A 203 5.64 -1.81 -11.93
C LEU A 203 6.61 -2.81 -12.58
N SER A 204 7.86 -2.38 -12.88
CA SER A 204 8.91 -3.26 -13.39
C SER A 204 9.31 -4.33 -12.39
N LEU A 205 9.45 -3.95 -11.09
CA LEU A 205 9.71 -4.93 -10.03
C LEU A 205 8.62 -6.00 -9.94
N CYS A 206 7.34 -5.58 -10.03
CA CYS A 206 6.22 -6.52 -10.01
C CYS A 206 6.21 -7.42 -11.26
N LEU A 207 6.53 -6.88 -12.45
CA LEU A 207 6.64 -7.65 -13.69
C LEU A 207 7.71 -8.74 -13.60
N GLU A 208 8.93 -8.37 -13.19
CA GLU A 208 10.08 -9.29 -13.11
C GLU A 208 9.84 -10.42 -12.10
N ASN A 209 9.16 -10.11 -11.00
CA ASN A 209 8.86 -11.08 -9.94
C ASN A 209 7.48 -11.73 -10.10
N LYS A 210 6.75 -11.46 -11.18
CA LYS A 210 5.39 -11.97 -11.46
C LYS A 210 4.41 -11.72 -10.32
N LEU A 211 4.61 -10.65 -9.56
CA LEU A 211 3.77 -10.28 -8.42
C LEU A 211 2.46 -9.65 -8.93
N PRO A 212 1.29 -10.27 -8.69
CA PRO A 212 0.02 -9.67 -9.05
C PRO A 212 -0.26 -8.41 -8.23
N ILE A 213 -0.96 -7.44 -8.84
CA ILE A 213 -1.39 -6.21 -8.19
C ILE A 213 -2.91 -6.13 -8.32
N ILE A 214 -3.60 -5.78 -7.25
CA ILE A 214 -5.02 -5.44 -7.27
C ILE A 214 -5.17 -3.97 -6.90
N VAL A 215 -5.72 -3.17 -7.80
CA VAL A 215 -5.97 -1.73 -7.58
C VAL A 215 -7.46 -1.52 -7.34
N PHE A 216 -7.84 -0.98 -6.18
CA PHE A 216 -9.24 -0.83 -5.79
C PHE A 216 -9.48 0.38 -4.90
N ASP A 217 -10.75 0.76 -4.72
CA ASP A 217 -11.16 1.83 -3.81
C ASP A 217 -11.21 1.34 -2.36
N LEU A 218 -10.42 1.96 -1.49
CA LEU A 218 -10.40 1.67 -0.05
C LEU A 218 -11.74 1.99 0.64
N GLN A 219 -12.48 2.96 0.12
CA GLN A 219 -13.75 3.41 0.72
C GLN A 219 -14.92 2.45 0.43
N ALA A 220 -14.76 1.54 -0.54
CA ALA A 220 -15.78 0.54 -0.81
C ALA A 220 -15.96 -0.40 0.39
N PRO A 221 -17.20 -0.78 0.73
CA PRO A 221 -17.47 -1.66 1.87
C PRO A 221 -16.70 -2.98 1.80
N ARG A 222 -16.02 -3.35 2.89
CA ARG A 222 -15.25 -4.59 3.01
C ARG A 222 -14.21 -4.78 1.89
N SER A 223 -13.67 -3.68 1.35
CA SER A 223 -12.85 -3.71 0.13
C SER A 223 -11.59 -4.58 0.29
N ILE A 224 -10.89 -4.50 1.42
CA ILE A 224 -9.68 -5.31 1.68
C ILE A 224 -10.06 -6.79 1.79
N GLU A 225 -11.13 -7.12 2.50
CA GLU A 225 -11.61 -8.49 2.64
C GLU A 225 -12.01 -9.09 1.28
N ARG A 226 -12.81 -8.35 0.50
CA ARG A 226 -13.23 -8.76 -0.84
C ARG A 226 -12.03 -9.04 -1.77
N ALA A 227 -10.99 -8.21 -1.69
CA ALA A 227 -9.76 -8.44 -2.44
C ALA A 227 -9.09 -9.76 -2.03
N VAL A 228 -9.02 -10.04 -0.72
CA VAL A 228 -8.33 -11.22 -0.16
C VAL A 228 -9.09 -12.54 -0.47
N ILE A 229 -10.41 -12.52 -0.51
CA ILE A 229 -11.20 -13.70 -0.90
C ILE A 229 -11.27 -13.92 -2.41
N GLY A 230 -10.73 -12.95 -3.19
CA GLY A 230 -10.65 -13.05 -4.64
C GLY A 230 -11.91 -12.62 -5.39
N GLU A 231 -12.78 -11.83 -4.74
CA GLU A 231 -13.89 -11.19 -5.44
C GLU A 231 -13.39 -10.25 -6.54
N PRO A 232 -14.12 -10.09 -7.65
CA PRO A 232 -13.76 -9.19 -8.72
C PRO A 232 -13.98 -7.72 -8.28
N ILE A 233 -13.02 -7.17 -7.56
CA ILE A 233 -13.01 -5.75 -7.20
C ILE A 233 -11.85 -5.05 -7.91
N GLY A 234 -12.08 -3.83 -8.34
CA GLY A 234 -11.03 -3.01 -8.93
C GLY A 234 -10.48 -3.54 -10.25
N THR A 235 -9.17 -3.42 -10.43
CA THR A 235 -8.41 -3.89 -11.60
C THR A 235 -7.30 -4.82 -11.14
N ILE A 236 -7.18 -5.99 -11.78
CA ILE A 236 -6.07 -6.93 -11.55
C ILE A 236 -4.99 -6.69 -12.61
N VAL A 237 -3.73 -6.50 -12.16
CA VAL A 237 -2.54 -6.44 -13.03
C VAL A 237 -1.69 -7.67 -12.76
N SER A 238 -1.39 -8.48 -13.79
CA SER A 238 -0.62 -9.72 -13.66
C SER A 238 0.29 -9.95 -14.86
N SER A 239 1.18 -10.93 -14.79
CA SER A 239 2.07 -11.28 -15.91
C SER A 239 1.37 -12.16 -16.96
N GLU A 240 0.31 -12.85 -16.57
CA GLU A 240 -0.40 -13.79 -17.45
C GLU A 240 -1.49 -13.08 -18.23
N LYS A 241 -1.54 -13.34 -19.56
CA LYS A 241 -2.78 -13.17 -20.33
C LYS A 241 -3.71 -14.29 -19.86
N GLU A 242 -4.93 -13.97 -19.44
CA GLU A 242 -5.94 -15.01 -19.40
C GLU A 242 -6.12 -15.59 -20.81
N ASN A 243 -5.89 -16.89 -20.93
CA ASN A 243 -6.45 -17.65 -22.03
C ASN A 243 -7.98 -17.55 -21.88
N GLY A 244 -8.61 -16.75 -22.74
CA GLY A 244 -10.06 -16.63 -22.86
C GLY A 244 -10.67 -17.92 -23.42
#